data_f90931e2673285fabe252a41ad97665d
#
_entry.id   f90931e2673285fabe252a41ad97665d
#
_cell.length_a   1.000
_cell.length_b   1.000
_cell.length_c   1.000
_cell.angle_alpha   90.00
_cell.angle_beta   90.00
_cell.angle_gamma   90.00
#
_symmetry.space_group_name_H-M   'P 1'
#
loop_
_entity.id
_entity.type
_entity.pdbx_description
1 polymer ?
#
loop_
_entity_poly.entity_id
_entity_poly.type
_entity_poly.pdbx_seq_one_letter_code
_entity_poly.pdbx_strand_id
1 'polypeptide(L)'
;YGRLNGVWTAGRYELNTTILRNQWGFTGIVMTDWWAKINNQSGTKGVGNDFASMVRAQNDIYMVCPQGDENRTDDNTLKELAAGTLTRGELQRSATNICRQLMSLPAFARLNGETETVEILHKPEDKSDFDIENIAYYTFDEKGEIPMDGIDTSKGSSFVFAIDVPTGHLYDLHIEYSSESGELAKIPMTIFS
;
A
#
# COMPACT_ATOMS: atom_id res chain seq x y z
N TYR A 1 -11.99 10.83 -6.83
CA TYR A 1 -12.56 11.38 -8.09
C TYR A 1 -14.06 11.76 -7.96
N GLY A 2 -14.66 11.52 -6.80
CA GLY A 2 -16.08 11.75 -6.57
C GLY A 2 -16.44 13.20 -6.27
N ARG A 3 -17.70 13.52 -6.53
CA ARG A 3 -18.32 14.77 -6.09
C ARG A 3 -19.46 14.46 -5.12
N LEU A 4 -19.57 15.23 -4.06
CA LEU A 4 -20.70 15.19 -3.16
C LEU A 4 -21.42 16.54 -3.26
N ASN A 5 -22.68 16.52 -3.70
CA ASN A 5 -23.47 17.71 -3.99
C ASN A 5 -22.73 18.73 -4.91
N GLY A 6 -22.08 18.22 -5.96
CA GLY A 6 -21.38 19.03 -6.96
C GLY A 6 -19.99 19.54 -6.58
N VAL A 7 -19.55 19.34 -5.34
CA VAL A 7 -18.19 19.72 -4.86
C VAL A 7 -17.29 18.50 -4.81
N TRP A 8 -16.08 18.64 -5.29
CA TRP A 8 -15.08 17.56 -5.25
C TRP A 8 -14.69 17.22 -3.81
N THR A 9 -14.65 15.94 -3.50
CA THR A 9 -14.38 15.46 -2.12
C THR A 9 -13.04 15.92 -1.57
N ALA A 10 -12.03 16.04 -2.42
CA ALA A 10 -10.69 16.45 -2.01
C ALA A 10 -10.63 17.90 -1.44
N GLY A 11 -11.50 18.78 -1.90
CA GLY A 11 -11.56 20.18 -1.43
C GLY A 11 -12.79 20.49 -0.56
N ARG A 12 -13.56 19.47 -0.16
CA ARG A 12 -14.82 19.70 0.53
C ARG A 12 -14.65 19.79 2.06
N TYR A 13 -14.81 21.02 2.56
CA TYR A 13 -14.68 21.33 3.98
C TYR A 13 -15.68 20.56 4.86
N GLU A 14 -16.96 20.51 4.48
CA GLU A 14 -18.00 19.86 5.27
C GLU A 14 -17.72 18.37 5.43
N LEU A 15 -17.20 17.70 4.39
CA LEU A 15 -16.89 16.28 4.45
C LEU A 15 -15.64 16.03 5.32
N ASN A 16 -14.54 16.68 4.98
CA ASN A 16 -13.24 16.37 5.58
C ASN A 16 -13.08 17.00 6.97
N THR A 17 -13.62 18.20 7.19
CA THR A 17 -13.51 18.90 8.46
C THR A 17 -14.72 18.66 9.35
N THR A 18 -15.92 19.02 8.89
CA THR A 18 -17.09 19.00 9.77
C THR A 18 -17.48 17.57 10.14
N ILE A 19 -17.60 16.69 9.18
CA ILE A 19 -18.04 15.30 9.44
C ILE A 19 -16.88 14.47 9.95
N LEU A 20 -15.82 14.30 9.13
CA LEU A 20 -14.76 13.37 9.44
C LEU A 20 -14.00 13.74 10.72
N ARG A 21 -13.53 15.00 10.81
CA ARG A 21 -12.70 15.41 11.95
C ARG A 21 -13.51 15.83 13.17
N ASN A 22 -14.54 16.70 12.99
CA ASN A 22 -15.24 17.26 14.13
C ASN A 22 -16.30 16.31 14.69
N GLN A 23 -17.11 15.65 13.87
CA GLN A 23 -18.15 14.75 14.32
C GLN A 23 -17.63 13.35 14.65
N TRP A 24 -16.77 12.78 13.79
CA TRP A 24 -16.23 11.45 13.98
C TRP A 24 -14.92 11.40 14.77
N GLY A 25 -14.31 12.54 15.03
CA GLY A 25 -13.07 12.64 15.82
C GLY A 25 -11.83 12.08 15.13
N PHE A 26 -11.81 11.99 13.80
CA PHE A 26 -10.65 11.46 13.08
C PHE A 26 -9.44 12.39 13.20
N THR A 27 -8.31 11.85 13.66
CA THR A 27 -7.07 12.61 13.93
C THR A 27 -5.91 12.27 13.00
N GLY A 28 -6.10 11.29 12.13
CA GLY A 28 -5.07 10.85 11.18
C GLY A 28 -4.90 11.78 9.97
N ILE A 29 -4.07 11.37 9.04
CA ILE A 29 -3.85 12.05 7.77
C ILE A 29 -5.03 11.77 6.83
N VAL A 30 -5.46 12.80 6.11
CA VAL A 30 -6.32 12.67 4.93
C VAL A 30 -5.47 12.93 3.71
N MET A 31 -5.55 12.06 2.74
CA MET A 31 -4.78 12.12 1.50
C MET A 31 -5.71 12.00 0.30
N THR A 32 -5.39 12.70 -0.79
CA THR A 32 -6.14 12.56 -2.03
C THR A 32 -5.85 11.23 -2.72
N ASP A 33 -6.64 10.87 -3.70
CA ASP A 33 -6.28 9.91 -4.72
C ASP A 33 -5.34 10.54 -5.77
N TRP A 34 -4.75 9.73 -6.67
CA TRP A 34 -3.87 10.18 -7.75
C TRP A 34 -4.58 11.19 -8.64
N TRP A 35 -3.94 12.33 -8.91
CA TRP A 35 -4.47 13.38 -9.78
C TRP A 35 -5.92 13.80 -9.47
N ALA A 36 -6.30 13.72 -8.21
CA ALA A 36 -7.62 14.12 -7.76
C ALA A 36 -7.93 15.55 -8.16
N LYS A 37 -9.17 15.78 -8.57
CA LYS A 37 -9.65 17.15 -8.81
C LYS A 37 -10.06 17.78 -7.49
N ILE A 38 -9.75 19.07 -7.39
CA ILE A 38 -10.00 19.87 -6.19
C ILE A 38 -10.77 21.11 -6.60
N ASN A 39 -11.81 21.42 -5.89
CA ASN A 39 -12.43 22.73 -5.81
C ASN A 39 -13.33 22.77 -4.56
N ASN A 40 -13.74 23.96 -4.16
CA ASN A 40 -14.62 24.15 -3.01
C ASN A 40 -16.01 24.71 -3.41
N GLN A 41 -16.28 24.81 -4.70
CA GLN A 41 -17.52 25.37 -5.22
C GLN A 41 -18.28 24.37 -6.09
N SER A 42 -19.57 24.29 -5.88
CA SER A 42 -20.46 23.46 -6.71
C SER A 42 -20.51 23.99 -8.15
N GLY A 43 -20.57 23.05 -9.10
CA GLY A 43 -20.73 23.39 -10.53
C GLY A 43 -19.46 23.87 -11.23
N THR A 44 -18.34 24.06 -10.53
CA THR A 44 -17.08 24.46 -11.15
C THR A 44 -16.31 23.28 -11.73
N LYS A 45 -15.50 23.54 -12.75
CA LYS A 45 -14.58 22.53 -13.30
C LYS A 45 -13.52 22.21 -12.25
N GLY A 46 -13.34 20.94 -11.95
CA GLY A 46 -12.29 20.51 -11.04
C GLY A 46 -10.90 20.75 -11.63
N VAL A 47 -10.01 21.26 -10.79
CA VAL A 47 -8.58 21.44 -11.10
C VAL A 47 -7.74 20.60 -10.15
N GLY A 48 -6.54 20.25 -10.55
CA GLY A 48 -5.64 19.40 -9.75
C GLY A 48 -4.60 20.21 -8.95
N ASN A 49 -4.70 21.53 -8.93
CA ASN A 49 -3.71 22.43 -8.33
C ASN A 49 -4.29 23.44 -7.34
N ASP A 50 -5.55 23.30 -6.95
CA ASP A 50 -6.17 24.13 -5.90
C ASP A 50 -5.86 23.59 -4.50
N PHE A 51 -4.56 23.58 -4.15
CA PHE A 51 -4.11 23.05 -2.86
C PHE A 51 -4.56 23.91 -1.67
N ALA A 52 -4.80 25.19 -1.88
CA ALA A 52 -5.36 26.05 -0.85
C ALA A 52 -6.75 25.54 -0.37
N SER A 53 -7.63 25.18 -1.29
CA SER A 53 -8.93 24.58 -0.92
C SER A 53 -8.77 23.22 -0.25
N MET A 54 -7.81 22.41 -0.68
CA MET A 54 -7.49 21.13 -0.08
C MET A 54 -7.03 21.29 1.37
N VAL A 55 -6.04 22.15 1.61
CA VAL A 55 -5.49 22.44 2.95
C VAL A 55 -6.58 22.99 3.86
N ARG A 56 -7.41 23.93 3.37
CA ARG A 56 -8.54 24.48 4.12
C ARG A 56 -9.53 23.41 4.53
N ALA A 57 -9.81 22.46 3.65
CA ALA A 57 -10.69 21.33 3.93
C ALA A 57 -10.06 20.29 4.87
N GLN A 58 -8.81 20.46 5.31
CA GLN A 58 -8.04 19.51 6.10
C GLN A 58 -7.81 18.16 5.41
N ASN A 59 -7.65 18.19 4.11
CA ASN A 59 -7.03 17.14 3.34
C ASN A 59 -5.53 17.48 3.29
N ASP A 60 -4.69 16.66 3.92
CA ASP A 60 -3.34 17.06 4.32
C ASP A 60 -2.29 16.82 3.26
N ILE A 61 -2.50 15.82 2.40
CA ILE A 61 -1.51 15.38 1.41
C ILE A 61 -2.17 15.20 0.04
N TYR A 62 -1.54 15.77 -0.99
CA TYR A 62 -1.89 15.47 -2.37
C TYR A 62 -1.06 14.29 -2.89
N MET A 63 -1.75 13.27 -3.38
CA MET A 63 -1.10 12.12 -3.98
C MET A 63 -0.52 12.50 -5.34
N VAL A 64 0.74 12.08 -5.57
CA VAL A 64 1.54 12.38 -6.75
C VAL A 64 1.79 13.87 -6.94
N CYS A 65 2.75 14.36 -6.20
CA CYS A 65 3.35 15.68 -6.40
C CYS A 65 4.84 15.48 -6.70
N PRO A 66 5.21 15.09 -7.93
CA PRO A 66 6.60 14.92 -8.28
C PRO A 66 7.33 16.26 -8.19
N GLN A 67 8.50 16.26 -7.57
CA GLN A 67 9.32 17.45 -7.40
C GLN A 67 8.54 18.59 -6.73
N GLY A 68 7.97 18.29 -5.55
CA GLY A 68 7.19 19.24 -4.76
C GLY A 68 7.99 20.49 -4.33
N ASP A 69 9.31 20.38 -4.26
CA ASP A 69 10.24 21.48 -4.02
C ASP A 69 10.29 22.52 -5.16
N GLU A 70 9.97 22.10 -6.39
CA GLU A 70 9.95 22.97 -7.57
C GLU A 70 8.54 23.48 -7.94
N ASN A 71 7.53 23.15 -7.16
CA ASN A 71 6.11 23.45 -7.45
C ASN A 71 5.68 23.17 -8.91
N ARG A 72 6.06 22.01 -9.44
CA ARG A 72 5.74 21.64 -10.84
C ARG A 72 4.25 21.47 -11.11
N THR A 73 3.45 21.33 -10.08
CA THR A 73 1.98 21.29 -10.20
C THR A 73 1.38 22.67 -10.40
N ASP A 74 2.17 23.74 -10.28
CA ASP A 74 1.71 25.13 -10.29
C ASP A 74 0.51 25.32 -9.35
N ASP A 75 0.67 24.83 -8.11
CA ASP A 75 -0.37 24.95 -7.10
C ASP A 75 -0.53 26.39 -6.62
N ASN A 76 -1.71 26.69 -6.11
CA ASN A 76 -2.08 28.04 -5.71
C ASN A 76 -1.72 28.41 -4.26
N THR A 77 -1.00 27.57 -3.52
CA THR A 77 -0.75 27.75 -2.08
C THR A 77 -0.10 29.10 -1.76
N LEU A 78 1.02 29.42 -2.42
CA LEU A 78 1.73 30.69 -2.18
C LEU A 78 0.90 31.88 -2.60
N LYS A 79 0.19 31.80 -3.70
CA LYS A 79 -0.69 32.87 -4.20
C LYS A 79 -1.81 33.17 -3.21
N GLU A 80 -2.49 32.15 -2.74
CA GLU A 80 -3.62 32.28 -1.82
C GLU A 80 -3.15 32.72 -0.42
N LEU A 81 -1.94 32.30 0.01
CA LEU A 81 -1.32 32.79 1.22
C LEU A 81 -1.00 34.29 1.15
N ALA A 82 -0.43 34.74 0.03
CA ALA A 82 -0.14 36.16 -0.20
C ALA A 82 -1.41 37.02 -0.28
N ALA A 83 -2.49 36.45 -0.82
CA ALA A 83 -3.79 37.10 -0.89
C ALA A 83 -4.55 37.10 0.46
N GLY A 84 -4.08 36.35 1.47
CA GLY A 84 -4.75 36.19 2.75
C GLY A 84 -6.00 35.30 2.72
N THR A 85 -6.25 34.61 1.61
CA THR A 85 -7.37 33.64 1.46
C THR A 85 -7.03 32.29 1.98
N LEU A 86 -5.75 31.93 2.06
CA LEU A 86 -5.22 30.81 2.84
C LEU A 86 -4.41 31.38 4.00
N THR A 87 -4.54 30.80 5.18
CA THR A 87 -3.82 31.28 6.36
C THR A 87 -2.64 30.37 6.69
N ARG A 88 -1.63 30.96 7.34
CA ARG A 88 -0.50 30.20 7.88
C ARG A 88 -0.96 29.14 8.89
N GLY A 89 -2.01 29.44 9.68
CA GLY A 89 -2.57 28.51 10.66
C GLY A 89 -3.17 27.25 10.00
N GLU A 90 -3.79 27.38 8.82
CA GLU A 90 -4.30 26.25 8.06
C GLU A 90 -3.18 25.32 7.57
N LEU A 91 -2.07 25.89 7.09
CA LEU A 91 -0.87 25.13 6.72
C LEU A 91 -0.22 24.44 7.93
N GLN A 92 -0.10 25.15 9.06
CA GLN A 92 0.44 24.60 10.29
C GLN A 92 -0.42 23.45 10.81
N ARG A 93 -1.74 23.53 10.69
CA ARG A 93 -2.66 22.47 11.06
C ARG A 93 -2.44 21.21 10.23
N SER A 94 -2.33 21.32 8.91
CA SER A 94 -1.99 20.19 8.02
C SER A 94 -0.64 19.57 8.38
N ALA A 95 0.39 20.39 8.55
CA ALA A 95 1.70 19.93 9.01
C ALA A 95 1.63 19.21 10.36
N THR A 96 0.83 19.72 11.29
CA THR A 96 0.62 19.08 12.60
C THR A 96 -0.06 17.72 12.48
N ASN A 97 -1.06 17.57 11.61
CA ASN A 97 -1.71 16.29 11.35
C ASN A 97 -0.71 15.26 10.81
N ILE A 98 0.13 15.67 9.85
CA ILE A 98 1.18 14.82 9.26
C ILE A 98 2.20 14.42 10.34
N CYS A 99 2.75 15.37 11.09
CA CYS A 99 3.73 15.10 12.13
C CYS A 99 3.18 14.17 13.22
N ARG A 100 1.95 14.42 13.68
CA ARG A 100 1.30 13.57 14.69
C ARG A 100 1.17 12.13 14.22
N GLN A 101 0.78 11.93 12.96
CA GLN A 101 0.69 10.59 12.38
C GLN A 101 2.07 9.94 12.27
N LEU A 102 3.08 10.64 11.78
CA LEU A 102 4.44 10.11 11.69
C LEU A 102 4.99 9.71 13.05
N MET A 103 4.75 10.53 14.09
CA MET A 103 5.19 10.24 15.46
C MET A 103 4.46 9.05 16.09
N SER A 104 3.30 8.65 15.58
CA SER A 104 2.56 7.46 16.03
C SER A 104 2.97 6.18 15.34
N LEU A 105 3.84 6.25 14.32
CA LEU A 105 4.26 5.07 13.58
C LEU A 105 5.37 4.31 14.32
N PRO A 106 5.36 2.98 14.28
CA PRO A 106 6.45 2.16 14.81
C PRO A 106 7.84 2.52 14.26
N ALA A 107 7.88 2.99 13.01
CA ALA A 107 9.11 3.47 12.40
C ALA A 107 9.73 4.66 13.16
N PHE A 108 8.90 5.56 13.70
CA PHE A 108 9.39 6.69 14.48
C PHE A 108 9.97 6.24 15.84
N ALA A 109 9.31 5.30 16.50
CA ALA A 109 9.82 4.69 17.73
C ALA A 109 11.20 4.05 17.51
N ARG A 110 11.36 3.29 16.40
CA ARG A 110 12.65 2.69 16.02
C ARG A 110 13.74 3.74 15.73
N LEU A 111 13.40 4.85 15.09
CA LEU A 111 14.35 5.96 14.86
C LEU A 111 14.82 6.60 16.17
N ASN A 112 13.99 6.58 17.20
CA ASN A 112 14.33 7.06 18.56
C ASN A 112 15.05 6.00 19.42
N GLY A 113 15.39 4.83 18.84
CA GLY A 113 16.09 3.76 19.55
C GLY A 113 15.20 2.89 20.44
N GLU A 114 13.88 3.00 20.30
CA GLU A 114 12.94 2.14 21.02
C GLU A 114 12.88 0.76 20.35
N THR A 115 12.83 -0.27 21.18
CA THR A 115 12.65 -1.66 20.71
C THR A 115 11.15 -1.94 20.66
N GLU A 116 10.66 -2.29 19.49
CA GLU A 116 9.28 -2.71 19.30
C GLU A 116 9.16 -4.22 19.32
N THR A 117 8.23 -4.74 20.11
CA THR A 117 7.83 -6.14 20.00
C THR A 117 6.68 -6.23 19.02
N VAL A 118 6.92 -6.84 17.87
CA VAL A 118 5.89 -7.06 16.86
C VAL A 118 5.25 -8.42 17.12
N GLU A 119 3.97 -8.42 17.45
CA GLU A 119 3.16 -9.64 17.45
C GLU A 119 2.62 -9.88 16.03
N ILE A 120 3.02 -10.96 15.41
CA ILE A 120 2.49 -11.36 14.11
C ILE A 120 1.17 -12.08 14.34
N LEU A 121 0.07 -11.36 14.12
CA LEU A 121 -1.26 -11.96 14.12
C LEU A 121 -1.38 -12.84 12.87
N HIS A 122 -1.91 -14.03 13.05
CA HIS A 122 -2.05 -15.04 11.98
C HIS A 122 -0.72 -15.47 11.36
N LYS A 123 0.35 -15.50 12.18
CA LYS A 123 1.53 -16.25 11.76
C LYS A 123 1.04 -17.62 11.31
N PRO A 124 1.30 -18.05 10.05
CA PRO A 124 1.01 -19.42 9.66
C PRO A 124 1.64 -20.30 10.72
N GLU A 125 0.88 -21.28 11.23
CA GLU A 125 1.47 -22.28 12.12
C GLU A 125 2.75 -22.73 11.43
N ASP A 126 3.86 -22.61 12.14
CA ASP A 126 5.14 -23.10 11.67
C ASP A 126 5.00 -24.62 11.53
N LYS A 127 4.41 -25.04 10.42
CA LYS A 127 4.35 -26.44 10.01
C LYS A 127 5.69 -26.87 9.43
N SER A 128 6.74 -26.13 9.74
CA SER A 128 8.11 -26.52 9.40
C SER A 128 8.62 -27.58 10.39
N ASP A 129 7.87 -28.65 10.55
CA ASP A 129 8.48 -29.98 10.78
C ASP A 129 9.18 -30.44 9.48
N PHE A 130 9.68 -29.48 8.70
CA PHE A 130 10.57 -29.76 7.59
C PHE A 130 11.89 -30.17 8.23
N ASP A 131 12.14 -31.46 8.19
CA ASP A 131 13.45 -32.01 8.50
C ASP A 131 14.47 -31.47 7.47
N ILE A 132 15.02 -30.29 7.78
CA ILE A 132 15.99 -29.59 6.93
C ILE A 132 17.18 -30.48 6.59
N GLU A 133 17.49 -31.47 7.43
CA GLU A 133 18.59 -32.40 7.22
C GLU A 133 18.25 -33.44 6.12
N ASN A 134 17.00 -33.64 5.79
CA ASN A 134 16.51 -34.60 4.79
C ASN A 134 15.78 -33.97 3.60
N ILE A 135 15.93 -32.66 3.38
CA ILE A 135 15.38 -32.01 2.19
C ILE A 135 16.09 -32.53 0.94
N ALA A 136 15.31 -32.94 -0.07
CA ALA A 136 15.84 -33.27 -1.37
C ALA A 136 16.49 -32.03 -2.01
N TYR A 137 17.74 -32.19 -2.45
CA TYR A 137 18.52 -31.10 -3.00
C TYR A 137 18.81 -31.34 -4.48
N TYR A 138 18.45 -30.38 -5.32
CA TYR A 138 18.63 -30.45 -6.76
C TYR A 138 19.49 -29.31 -7.26
N THR A 139 20.54 -29.62 -8.01
CA THR A 139 21.37 -28.65 -8.72
C THR A 139 20.96 -28.66 -10.18
N PHE A 140 20.58 -27.51 -10.72
CA PHE A 140 20.17 -27.39 -12.10
C PHE A 140 21.24 -26.72 -12.96
N ASP A 141 21.44 -27.31 -14.14
CA ASP A 141 21.94 -26.63 -15.33
C ASP A 141 20.74 -26.02 -16.10
N GLU A 142 20.86 -25.70 -17.37
CA GLU A 142 19.85 -24.96 -18.15
C GLU A 142 18.48 -25.69 -18.29
N LYS A 143 18.34 -26.94 -17.91
CA LYS A 143 17.12 -27.75 -18.05
C LYS A 143 16.90 -28.70 -16.86
N GLY A 144 16.83 -28.15 -15.67
CA GLY A 144 16.60 -28.94 -14.49
C GLY A 144 15.18 -29.49 -14.39
N GLU A 145 15.03 -30.77 -14.12
CA GLU A 145 13.76 -31.42 -13.83
C GLU A 145 13.79 -31.96 -12.40
N ILE A 146 12.69 -31.78 -11.68
CA ILE A 146 12.50 -32.37 -10.37
C ILE A 146 11.64 -33.60 -10.55
N PRO A 147 12.17 -34.81 -10.24
CA PRO A 147 11.36 -36.00 -10.31
C PRO A 147 10.25 -35.96 -9.26
N MET A 148 9.03 -36.18 -9.69
CA MET A 148 7.84 -36.17 -8.83
C MET A 148 7.37 -37.56 -8.46
N ASP A 149 8.13 -38.62 -8.82
CA ASP A 149 7.80 -40.00 -8.54
C ASP A 149 7.80 -40.26 -7.03
N GLY A 150 6.72 -40.87 -6.54
CA GLY A 150 6.58 -41.22 -5.13
C GLY A 150 6.19 -40.05 -4.20
N ILE A 151 5.91 -38.89 -4.73
CA ILE A 151 5.39 -37.76 -3.92
C ILE A 151 3.91 -38.03 -3.59
N ASP A 152 3.57 -37.86 -2.31
CA ASP A 152 2.18 -37.90 -1.87
C ASP A 152 1.42 -36.68 -2.34
N THR A 153 0.47 -36.87 -3.26
CA THR A 153 -0.41 -35.84 -3.81
C THR A 153 -1.80 -35.83 -3.17
N SER A 154 -2.00 -36.52 -2.05
CA SER A 154 -3.26 -36.49 -1.34
C SER A 154 -3.59 -35.13 -0.77
N LYS A 155 -4.86 -34.89 -0.47
CA LYS A 155 -5.32 -33.60 0.05
C LYS A 155 -4.61 -33.25 1.37
N GLY A 156 -3.91 -32.12 1.38
CA GLY A 156 -3.19 -31.62 2.54
C GLY A 156 -1.74 -32.08 2.64
N SER A 157 -1.27 -32.88 1.69
CA SER A 157 0.14 -33.23 1.58
C SER A 157 0.97 -32.03 1.16
N SER A 158 2.19 -31.96 1.67
CA SER A 158 3.20 -30.98 1.26
C SER A 158 4.54 -31.67 1.12
N PHE A 159 5.35 -31.19 0.23
CA PHE A 159 6.74 -31.60 0.11
C PHE A 159 7.62 -30.38 -0.12
N VAL A 160 8.86 -30.49 0.29
CA VAL A 160 9.85 -29.42 0.18
C VAL A 160 11.10 -29.98 -0.49
N PHE A 161 11.66 -29.18 -1.34
CA PHE A 161 12.95 -29.46 -1.96
C PHE A 161 13.75 -28.17 -2.06
N ALA A 162 15.06 -28.26 -2.08
CA ALA A 162 15.93 -27.16 -2.30
C ALA A 162 16.50 -27.20 -3.74
N ILE A 163 16.59 -26.05 -4.36
CA ILE A 163 17.13 -25.88 -5.70
C ILE A 163 18.36 -25.00 -5.62
N ASP A 164 19.48 -25.49 -6.18
CA ASP A 164 20.65 -24.66 -6.43
C ASP A 164 20.71 -24.27 -7.90
N VAL A 165 20.69 -22.98 -8.16
CA VAL A 165 20.75 -22.41 -9.50
C VAL A 165 22.08 -21.69 -9.70
N PRO A 166 22.81 -21.96 -10.82
CA PRO A 166 24.17 -21.46 -10.99
C PRO A 166 24.26 -19.95 -11.20
N THR A 167 23.15 -19.31 -11.56
CA THR A 167 23.08 -17.88 -11.81
C THR A 167 21.81 -17.28 -11.27
N GLY A 168 21.88 -16.09 -10.71
CA GLY A 168 20.70 -15.34 -10.24
C GLY A 168 19.94 -14.74 -11.41
N HIS A 169 18.90 -15.44 -11.90
CA HIS A 169 17.99 -14.99 -12.94
C HIS A 169 16.53 -15.23 -12.52
N LEU A 170 15.61 -14.78 -13.36
CA LEU A 170 14.23 -15.22 -13.30
C LEU A 170 14.11 -16.59 -13.95
N TYR A 171 13.42 -17.50 -13.30
CA TYR A 171 13.17 -18.86 -13.76
C TYR A 171 11.67 -19.07 -13.89
N ASP A 172 11.27 -19.77 -14.94
CA ASP A 172 9.90 -20.22 -15.10
C ASP A 172 9.75 -21.62 -14.49
N LEU A 173 8.76 -21.79 -13.63
CA LEU A 173 8.40 -23.09 -13.08
C LEU A 173 7.28 -23.69 -13.90
N HIS A 174 7.53 -24.82 -14.56
CA HIS A 174 6.55 -25.62 -15.26
C HIS A 174 6.20 -26.85 -14.43
N ILE A 175 4.92 -27.07 -14.18
CA ILE A 175 4.43 -28.22 -13.43
C ILE A 175 3.51 -29.02 -14.34
N GLU A 176 3.89 -30.26 -14.65
CA GLU A 176 3.04 -31.19 -15.36
C GLU A 176 2.29 -32.07 -14.36
N TYR A 177 0.99 -32.17 -14.54
CA TYR A 177 0.16 -33.01 -13.71
C TYR A 177 -0.96 -33.66 -14.51
N SER A 178 -1.43 -34.80 -14.04
CA SER A 178 -2.61 -35.47 -14.56
C SER A 178 -3.61 -35.74 -13.42
N SER A 179 -4.89 -35.83 -13.75
CA SER A 179 -5.94 -36.12 -12.80
C SER A 179 -6.88 -37.18 -13.38
N GLU A 180 -7.18 -38.20 -12.60
CA GLU A 180 -8.19 -39.19 -12.96
C GLU A 180 -9.63 -38.64 -12.91
N SER A 181 -9.82 -37.46 -12.33
CA SER A 181 -11.13 -36.79 -12.20
C SER A 181 -11.60 -36.07 -13.48
N GLY A 182 -10.85 -36.15 -14.56
CA GLY A 182 -11.20 -35.65 -15.88
C GLY A 182 -10.62 -34.26 -16.22
N GLU A 183 -10.82 -33.80 -17.44
CA GLU A 183 -10.20 -32.59 -18.02
C GLU A 183 -10.52 -31.28 -17.31
N LEU A 184 -11.61 -31.22 -16.55
CA LEU A 184 -12.01 -30.02 -15.80
C LEU A 184 -11.58 -30.06 -14.34
N ALA A 185 -10.82 -31.06 -13.93
CA ALA A 185 -10.32 -31.15 -12.57
C ALA A 185 -9.37 -29.99 -12.25
N LYS A 186 -9.58 -29.32 -11.11
CA LYS A 186 -8.70 -28.27 -10.60
C LYS A 186 -7.87 -28.82 -9.46
N ILE A 187 -6.57 -28.62 -9.52
CA ILE A 187 -5.66 -28.94 -8.43
C ILE A 187 -5.33 -27.65 -7.69
N PRO A 188 -5.86 -27.45 -6.47
CA PRO A 188 -5.45 -26.34 -5.65
C PRO A 188 -4.01 -26.58 -5.18
N MET A 189 -3.10 -25.66 -5.53
CA MET A 189 -1.70 -25.73 -5.20
C MET A 189 -1.24 -24.38 -4.65
N THR A 190 -0.40 -24.40 -3.63
CA THR A 190 0.26 -23.20 -3.12
C THR A 190 1.76 -23.43 -3.13
N ILE A 191 2.50 -22.51 -3.73
CA ILE A 191 3.96 -22.54 -3.77
C ILE A 191 4.45 -21.50 -2.78
N PHE A 192 5.37 -21.90 -1.91
CA PHE A 192 6.06 -21.03 -0.97
C PHE A 192 7.53 -20.98 -1.37
N SER A 193 8.15 -19.79 -1.31
CA SER A 193 9.57 -19.57 -1.57
C SER A 193 10.23 -18.88 -0.39
#